data_0d2346fbb59013d521fa1a4a00cc5ecb
#
_entry.id   0d2346fbb59013d521fa1a4a00cc5ecb
#
_cell.length_a   1.000
_cell.length_b   1.000
_cell.length_c   1.000
_cell.angle_alpha   90.00
_cell.angle_beta   90.00
_cell.angle_gamma   90.00
#
_symmetry.space_group_name_H-M   'P 1'
#
loop_
_entity.id
_entity.type
_entity.pdbx_description
1 polymer ?
#
loop_
_entity_poly.entity_id
_entity_poly.type
_entity_poly.pdbx_seq_one_letter_code
_entity_poly.pdbx_strand_id
1 'polypeptide(L)'
;MQQNDLPALRLPSPIRYDLLSGDPLQQFVLGRIVHCFFIMTSEPPLFNLYNWEAVPNSRWISPARQLSRVVWSEGMYLGPHHFQAQSAYFENAVHFSGAALWFEPYGFLACELDAEALRNGTAALVHARGIFPDGMAFQMPECDPLPLARPIADLIPPTRDRVTLSLAVPAYKPTGVNVALNGDDLTYGARFIAEERKVYDENTGQDEKPVRFGRKNIRIILDTEPSDGMTTLPLARVLRDGAGHFIYDERFICPCVQISASERLMTLARRLVEILNEKSMALSAAGAGRKFTAGMSAQQVAAFWFLHALDSALAPLRHICFSRHGHPEQLYSELLRLGGALCTFGLDSSPASLPLYNHLSLEECFEDLDRHIREHLEMLAPSNCISIALKPAAKYFHQGALTDARCLGRSRWIFGISSPMGEASLITTTAQLVKVCSARFVGELVKRALPGLTLGHLSVPPSAISPKVTSQYFAVTKSGPCWDHIVETKEVGIYVPGDIPNAEVELLVVLDT
;
A
#
# COMPACT_ATOMS: atom_id res chain seq x y z
N MET A 1 49.50 -1.87 45.69
CA MET A 1 50.32 -2.96 45.12
C MET A 1 49.42 -3.95 44.46
N GLN A 2 49.70 -4.23 43.22
CA GLN A 2 49.25 -5.18 42.20
C GLN A 2 48.11 -4.69 41.30
N GLN A 3 48.60 -4.14 40.18
CA GLN A 3 47.95 -4.08 38.88
C GLN A 3 47.79 -5.52 38.35
N ASN A 4 46.63 -5.84 37.78
CA ASN A 4 46.49 -7.02 36.93
C ASN A 4 46.17 -6.58 35.50
N ASP A 5 47.12 -6.91 34.63
CA ASP A 5 47.09 -6.72 33.18
C ASP A 5 46.04 -7.62 32.53
N LEU A 6 45.23 -7.04 31.65
CA LEU A 6 44.39 -7.77 30.69
C LEU A 6 45.16 -7.92 29.36
N PRO A 7 45.17 -9.09 28.71
CA PRO A 7 45.89 -9.30 27.47
C PRO A 7 45.17 -8.68 26.26
N ALA A 8 45.96 -7.99 25.44
CA ALA A 8 45.52 -7.40 24.17
C ALA A 8 45.15 -8.48 23.15
N LEU A 9 43.94 -8.41 22.60
CA LEU A 9 43.51 -9.19 21.46
C LEU A 9 44.26 -8.74 20.20
N ARG A 10 45.09 -9.62 19.65
CA ARG A 10 45.76 -9.45 18.34
C ARG A 10 44.75 -9.73 17.23
N LEU A 11 44.56 -8.78 16.33
CA LEU A 11 43.89 -8.95 15.07
C LEU A 11 44.73 -9.81 14.12
N PRO A 12 44.13 -10.74 13.34
CA PRO A 12 44.87 -11.54 12.36
C PRO A 12 45.29 -10.66 11.16
N SER A 13 46.50 -10.91 10.66
CA SER A 13 47.10 -10.28 9.51
C SER A 13 46.37 -10.58 8.20
N PRO A 14 46.41 -9.71 7.17
CA PRO A 14 45.72 -9.91 5.92
C PRO A 14 46.31 -11.09 5.12
N ILE A 15 45.40 -11.94 4.62
CA ILE A 15 45.74 -13.07 3.76
C ILE A 15 46.17 -12.52 2.39
N ARG A 16 47.40 -12.81 1.98
CA ARG A 16 47.88 -12.62 0.60
C ARG A 16 47.34 -13.76 -0.25
N TYR A 17 46.58 -13.42 -1.28
CA TYR A 17 46.23 -14.36 -2.35
C TYR A 17 47.29 -14.27 -3.47
N ASP A 18 48.01 -15.35 -3.68
CA ASP A 18 48.85 -15.54 -4.85
C ASP A 18 47.94 -15.85 -6.07
N LEU A 19 48.04 -15.01 -7.08
CA LEU A 19 47.39 -15.20 -8.38
C LEU A 19 48.20 -16.22 -9.20
N LEU A 20 47.71 -17.44 -9.34
CA LEU A 20 48.16 -18.37 -10.36
C LEU A 20 47.02 -18.76 -11.31
N SER A 21 47.26 -18.32 -12.55
CA SER A 21 46.84 -18.88 -13.86
C SER A 21 45.53 -19.68 -13.99
N GLY A 22 44.62 -19.20 -14.86
CA GLY A 22 43.75 -20.08 -15.64
C GLY A 22 42.33 -19.54 -15.81
N ASP A 23 41.99 -19.32 -17.01
CA ASP A 23 40.69 -19.22 -17.67
C ASP A 23 40.25 -17.79 -18.13
N PRO A 24 40.17 -17.54 -19.44
CA PRO A 24 39.78 -16.24 -20.02
C PRO A 24 38.37 -15.76 -19.68
N LEU A 25 37.47 -16.66 -19.28
CA LEU A 25 36.10 -16.32 -18.89
C LEU A 25 35.97 -15.64 -17.52
N GLN A 26 36.89 -15.94 -16.58
CA GLN A 26 36.92 -15.27 -15.29
C GLN A 26 37.47 -13.85 -15.37
N GLN A 27 38.38 -13.56 -16.29
CA GLN A 27 38.89 -12.20 -16.50
C GLN A 27 37.85 -11.27 -17.11
N PHE A 28 36.89 -11.79 -17.89
CA PHE A 28 35.84 -10.97 -18.49
C PHE A 28 34.75 -10.52 -17.51
N VAL A 29 34.49 -11.32 -16.48
CA VAL A 29 33.51 -10.99 -15.42
C VAL A 29 34.12 -10.04 -14.39
N LEU A 30 35.39 -10.24 -14.01
CA LEU A 30 36.11 -9.37 -13.08
C LEU A 30 36.45 -8.00 -13.71
N GLY A 31 36.77 -7.94 -14.99
CA GLY A 31 37.06 -6.69 -15.69
C GLY A 31 35.85 -5.75 -15.79
N ARG A 32 34.64 -6.28 -15.88
CA ARG A 32 33.41 -5.46 -15.88
C ARG A 32 32.97 -5.00 -14.49
N ILE A 33 33.25 -5.76 -13.44
CA ILE A 33 32.99 -5.34 -12.05
C ILE A 33 33.94 -4.21 -11.64
N VAL A 34 35.19 -4.25 -12.07
CA VAL A 34 36.18 -3.19 -11.78
C VAL A 34 35.90 -1.94 -12.65
N HIS A 35 35.38 -2.08 -13.86
CA HIS A 35 35.04 -0.91 -14.71
C HIS A 35 33.78 -0.17 -14.22
N CYS A 36 32.84 -0.84 -13.55
CA CYS A 36 31.72 -0.17 -12.88
C CYS A 36 32.16 0.60 -11.62
N PHE A 37 33.30 0.26 -11.03
CA PHE A 37 33.83 0.97 -9.84
C PHE A 37 34.65 2.23 -10.17
N PHE A 38 35.09 2.41 -11.44
CA PHE A 38 35.99 3.52 -11.82
C PHE A 38 35.29 4.67 -12.58
N ILE A 39 33.98 4.59 -12.87
CA ILE A 39 33.22 5.69 -13.48
C ILE A 39 32.47 6.55 -12.43
N MET A 40 32.68 6.30 -11.14
CA MET A 40 32.10 7.08 -10.04
C MET A 40 33.09 8.05 -9.37
N THR A 41 33.86 8.81 -10.17
CA THR A 41 34.62 9.96 -9.66
C THR A 41 34.30 11.23 -10.43
N SER A 42 33.06 11.58 -10.52
CA SER A 42 32.58 12.96 -10.60
C SER A 42 31.43 13.02 -9.57
N GLU A 43 31.62 13.78 -8.51
CA GLU A 43 30.72 13.88 -7.39
C GLU A 43 29.28 14.14 -7.84
N PRO A 44 28.34 13.19 -7.63
CA PRO A 44 26.95 13.56 -7.52
C PRO A 44 26.78 14.24 -6.15
N PRO A 45 25.82 15.16 -5.97
CA PRO A 45 25.56 15.77 -4.68
C PRO A 45 25.34 14.65 -3.66
N LEU A 46 26.12 14.68 -2.58
CA LEU A 46 25.95 13.80 -1.43
C LEU A 46 24.51 13.98 -0.93
N PHE A 47 23.60 13.21 -1.47
CA PHE A 47 22.35 12.91 -0.79
C PHE A 47 22.73 12.20 0.49
N ASN A 48 22.52 12.89 1.59
CA ASN A 48 22.68 12.38 2.94
C ASN A 48 21.61 11.32 3.15
N LEU A 49 21.83 10.10 2.59
CA LEU A 49 20.89 8.98 2.55
C LEU A 49 20.61 8.38 3.94
N TYR A 50 21.27 8.89 4.99
CA TYR A 50 21.15 8.37 6.34
C TYR A 50 21.02 9.52 7.34
N ASN A 51 19.92 10.25 7.24
CA ASN A 51 19.52 11.06 8.39
C ASN A 51 18.81 10.14 9.40
N TRP A 52 19.59 9.33 10.12
CA TRP A 52 19.11 8.47 11.21
C TRP A 52 18.52 9.30 12.38
N GLU A 53 18.75 10.61 12.38
CA GLU A 53 18.23 11.55 13.38
C GLU A 53 16.73 11.88 13.18
N ALA A 54 16.14 11.51 12.03
CA ALA A 54 14.78 11.90 11.69
C ALA A 54 13.68 11.01 12.30
N VAL A 55 14.04 9.87 12.90
CA VAL A 55 13.09 9.09 13.70
C VAL A 55 13.33 9.45 15.17
N PRO A 56 12.45 10.24 15.81
CA PRO A 56 12.59 10.48 17.23
C PRO A 56 12.46 9.16 17.98
N ASN A 57 13.57 8.55 18.33
CA ASN A 57 13.66 7.37 19.22
C ASN A 57 13.05 7.62 20.61
N SER A 58 12.47 8.81 20.84
CA SER A 58 11.96 9.27 22.12
C SER A 58 10.44 9.25 22.26
N ARG A 59 9.66 8.84 21.23
CA ARG A 59 8.20 8.84 21.36
C ARG A 59 7.65 7.86 22.41
N TRP A 60 8.45 6.88 22.83
CA TRP A 60 8.00 5.78 23.69
C TRP A 60 8.73 5.69 25.03
N ILE A 61 9.53 6.70 25.41
CA ILE A 61 9.95 6.82 26.78
C ILE A 61 8.75 7.37 27.56
N SER A 62 7.77 6.51 27.78
CA SER A 62 6.79 6.66 28.86
C SER A 62 7.57 6.97 30.14
N PRO A 63 7.11 7.89 31.01
CA PRO A 63 7.81 8.21 32.26
C PRO A 63 8.21 6.91 32.95
N ALA A 64 9.46 6.83 33.39
CA ALA A 64 10.13 5.60 33.85
C ALA A 64 9.17 4.70 34.64
N ARG A 65 8.70 3.64 34.00
CA ARG A 65 7.78 2.68 34.64
C ARG A 65 8.61 1.81 35.56
N GLN A 66 8.14 1.66 36.79
CA GLN A 66 8.82 0.84 37.77
C GLN A 66 8.75 -0.64 37.36
N LEU A 67 9.92 -1.26 37.14
CA LEU A 67 10.05 -2.70 36.87
C LEU A 67 10.54 -3.47 38.11
N SER A 68 10.57 -2.82 39.29
CA SER A 68 10.95 -3.46 40.55
C SER A 68 9.73 -4.10 41.19
N ARG A 69 9.86 -5.39 41.50
CA ARG A 69 8.80 -6.15 42.17
C ARG A 69 8.74 -5.87 43.67
N VAL A 70 7.60 -6.12 44.25
CA VAL A 70 7.42 -6.10 45.73
C VAL A 70 8.24 -7.25 46.34
N VAL A 71 8.97 -6.94 47.43
CA VAL A 71 9.66 -7.97 48.25
C VAL A 71 8.74 -8.37 49.39
N TRP A 72 8.39 -9.64 49.43
CA TRP A 72 7.53 -10.21 50.46
C TRP A 72 8.39 -10.82 51.55
N SER A 73 8.12 -10.44 52.81
CA SER A 73 8.80 -11.01 53.97
C SER A 73 7.79 -11.39 55.05
N GLU A 74 8.12 -12.39 55.84
CA GLU A 74 7.27 -12.83 56.94
C GLU A 74 7.05 -11.71 57.96
N GLY A 75 5.83 -11.57 58.43
CA GLY A 75 5.46 -10.58 59.45
C GLY A 75 5.26 -9.14 58.94
N MET A 76 5.40 -8.87 57.65
CA MET A 76 5.17 -7.52 57.13
C MET A 76 3.68 -7.13 57.17
N TYR A 77 3.40 -5.88 57.48
CA TYR A 77 2.06 -5.32 57.39
C TYR A 77 1.64 -5.17 55.93
N LEU A 78 0.48 -5.70 55.56
CA LEU A 78 -0.07 -5.62 54.21
C LEU A 78 -0.98 -4.40 54.06
N GLY A 79 -0.56 -3.45 53.22
CA GLY A 79 -1.40 -2.30 52.86
C GLY A 79 -1.72 -2.29 51.36
N PRO A 80 -2.71 -1.48 50.93
CA PRO A 80 -3.11 -1.38 49.51
C PRO A 80 -1.95 -1.07 48.56
N HIS A 81 -0.93 -0.33 49.01
CA HIS A 81 0.24 0.05 48.24
C HIS A 81 1.03 -1.17 47.71
N HIS A 82 1.11 -2.26 48.50
CA HIS A 82 1.82 -3.47 48.10
C HIS A 82 1.13 -4.14 46.92
N PHE A 83 -0.21 -4.25 46.96
CA PHE A 83 -1.00 -4.85 45.89
C PHE A 83 -1.02 -3.95 44.65
N GLN A 84 -1.12 -2.63 44.78
CA GLN A 84 -1.04 -1.67 43.70
C GLN A 84 0.33 -1.71 43.01
N ALA A 85 1.43 -1.73 43.77
CA ALA A 85 2.78 -1.84 43.26
C ALA A 85 3.02 -3.18 42.54
N GLN A 86 2.46 -4.29 43.07
CA GLN A 86 2.53 -5.61 42.46
C GLN A 86 1.78 -5.63 41.13
N SER A 87 0.56 -5.06 41.07
CA SER A 87 -0.20 -4.96 39.81
C SER A 87 0.53 -4.10 38.77
N ALA A 88 1.02 -2.93 39.18
CA ALA A 88 1.80 -2.03 38.32
C ALA A 88 3.09 -2.69 37.79
N TYR A 89 3.76 -3.52 38.60
CA TYR A 89 4.91 -4.30 38.16
C TYR A 89 4.56 -5.23 36.99
N PHE A 90 3.47 -6.00 37.12
CA PHE A 90 3.04 -6.92 36.05
C PHE A 90 2.59 -6.18 34.80
N GLU A 91 1.78 -5.13 34.94
CA GLU A 91 1.34 -4.31 33.81
C GLU A 91 2.53 -3.71 33.06
N ASN A 92 3.51 -3.15 33.80
CA ASN A 92 4.71 -2.57 33.21
C ASN A 92 5.62 -3.62 32.57
N ALA A 93 5.76 -4.81 33.16
CA ALA A 93 6.56 -5.89 32.58
C ALA A 93 5.96 -6.42 31.28
N VAL A 94 4.63 -6.60 31.23
CA VAL A 94 3.92 -7.01 30.00
C VAL A 94 4.06 -5.95 28.91
N HIS A 95 3.84 -4.68 29.27
CA HIS A 95 4.00 -3.59 28.30
C HIS A 95 5.44 -3.49 27.77
N PHE A 96 6.44 -3.56 28.66
CA PHE A 96 7.84 -3.54 28.28
C PHE A 96 8.18 -4.70 27.33
N SER A 97 7.73 -5.91 27.66
CA SER A 97 7.97 -7.10 26.82
C SER A 97 7.31 -6.94 25.45
N GLY A 98 6.07 -6.45 25.40
CA GLY A 98 5.37 -6.17 24.13
C GLY A 98 6.10 -5.13 23.30
N ALA A 99 6.46 -4.00 23.88
CA ALA A 99 7.15 -2.91 23.20
C ALA A 99 8.58 -3.27 22.75
N ALA A 100 9.26 -4.18 23.45
CA ALA A 100 10.59 -4.64 23.08
C ALA A 100 10.61 -5.68 21.96
N LEU A 101 9.54 -6.47 21.85
CA LEU A 101 9.48 -7.61 20.91
C LEU A 101 8.71 -7.29 19.62
N TRP A 102 7.78 -6.35 19.67
CA TRP A 102 6.88 -6.04 18.56
C TRP A 102 7.01 -4.58 18.16
N PHE A 103 7.03 -4.35 16.85
CA PHE A 103 7.03 -3.00 16.30
C PHE A 103 5.64 -2.37 16.49
N GLU A 104 5.60 -1.14 17.03
CA GLU A 104 4.35 -0.37 17.27
C GLU A 104 3.18 -1.22 17.79
N PRO A 105 3.30 -1.86 18.99
CA PRO A 105 2.35 -2.86 19.48
C PRO A 105 1.09 -2.25 20.08
N TYR A 106 0.50 -1.27 19.39
CA TYR A 106 -0.73 -0.58 19.79
C TYR A 106 -1.64 -0.35 18.61
N GLY A 107 -2.90 -0.06 18.87
CA GLY A 107 -3.92 0.14 17.86
C GLY A 107 -5.10 -0.81 18.03
N PHE A 108 -5.98 -0.81 17.05
CA PHE A 108 -7.18 -1.63 17.05
C PHE A 108 -6.91 -3.07 16.59
N LEU A 109 -7.60 -4.03 17.22
CA LEU A 109 -7.78 -5.40 16.74
C LEU A 109 -9.14 -5.56 16.04
N ALA A 110 -10.11 -4.74 16.44
CA ALA A 110 -11.40 -4.61 15.79
C ALA A 110 -11.99 -3.24 16.17
N CYS A 111 -12.74 -2.65 15.24
CA CYS A 111 -13.43 -1.39 15.45
C CYS A 111 -14.70 -1.36 14.59
N GLU A 112 -15.83 -1.06 15.21
CA GLU A 112 -17.11 -0.88 14.55
C GLU A 112 -17.79 0.39 15.09
N LEU A 113 -18.17 1.28 14.18
CA LEU A 113 -18.74 2.59 14.47
C LEU A 113 -20.19 2.64 14.01
N ASP A 114 -21.02 3.38 14.73
CA ASP A 114 -22.41 3.61 14.36
C ASP A 114 -22.51 4.71 13.29
N ALA A 115 -22.74 4.29 12.04
CA ALA A 115 -22.89 5.21 10.92
C ALA A 115 -24.24 5.97 10.93
N GLU A 116 -25.29 5.38 11.51
CA GLU A 116 -26.60 6.03 11.60
C GLU A 116 -26.59 7.13 12.68
N ALA A 117 -25.99 6.84 13.84
CA ALA A 117 -25.77 7.85 14.87
C ALA A 117 -24.96 9.04 14.34
N LEU A 118 -23.94 8.76 13.52
CA LEU A 118 -23.11 9.81 12.93
C LEU A 118 -23.90 10.71 11.99
N ARG A 119 -24.75 10.16 11.14
CA ARG A 119 -25.62 10.94 10.24
C ARG A 119 -26.53 11.89 11.02
N ASN A 120 -26.91 11.50 12.24
CA ASN A 120 -27.67 12.33 13.17
C ASN A 120 -26.80 13.27 14.02
N GLY A 121 -25.51 13.42 13.68
CA GLY A 121 -24.57 14.32 14.33
C GLY A 121 -23.99 13.81 15.64
N THR A 122 -24.02 12.51 15.90
CA THR A 122 -23.51 11.88 17.12
C THR A 122 -22.49 10.81 16.80
N ALA A 123 -21.28 10.93 17.31
CA ALA A 123 -20.26 9.89 17.22
C ALA A 123 -20.51 8.82 18.30
N ALA A 124 -20.69 7.58 17.85
CA ALA A 124 -20.91 6.44 18.73
C ALA A 124 -20.11 5.23 18.28
N LEU A 125 -19.68 4.42 19.27
CA LEU A 125 -18.96 3.18 19.06
C LEU A 125 -19.92 2.01 19.31
N VAL A 126 -19.89 1.00 18.46
CA VAL A 126 -20.65 -0.25 18.61
C VAL A 126 -19.78 -1.31 19.26
N HIS A 127 -18.57 -1.48 18.77
CA HIS A 127 -17.61 -2.46 19.25
C HIS A 127 -16.18 -1.95 19.04
N ALA A 128 -15.30 -2.16 20.01
CA ALA A 128 -13.87 -1.96 19.80
C ALA A 128 -13.03 -2.80 20.76
N ARG A 129 -11.94 -3.33 20.25
CA ARG A 129 -10.89 -3.93 21.07
C ARG A 129 -9.53 -3.51 20.54
N GLY A 130 -8.59 -3.33 21.43
CA GLY A 130 -7.27 -2.84 21.06
C GLY A 130 -6.37 -2.57 22.24
N ILE A 131 -5.27 -1.90 21.96
CA ILE A 131 -4.23 -1.52 22.92
C ILE A 131 -3.90 -0.04 22.69
N PHE A 132 -3.97 0.76 23.73
CA PHE A 132 -3.52 2.15 23.69
C PHE A 132 -1.99 2.23 23.57
N PRO A 133 -1.43 3.35 23.07
CA PRO A 133 0.02 3.55 22.97
C PRO A 133 0.79 3.33 24.28
N ASP A 134 0.15 3.51 25.43
CA ASP A 134 0.76 3.27 26.74
C ASP A 134 0.59 1.84 27.27
N GLY A 135 0.07 0.93 26.45
CA GLY A 135 -0.09 -0.48 26.76
C GLY A 135 -1.40 -0.85 27.48
N MET A 136 -2.32 0.10 27.70
CA MET A 136 -3.64 -0.25 28.24
C MET A 136 -4.47 -0.99 27.20
N ALA A 137 -4.74 -2.27 27.42
CA ALA A 137 -5.66 -3.05 26.60
C ALA A 137 -7.12 -2.66 26.92
N PHE A 138 -8.01 -2.76 25.91
CA PHE A 138 -9.45 -2.55 26.06
C PHE A 138 -10.25 -3.51 25.19
N GLN A 139 -11.43 -3.87 25.65
CA GLN A 139 -12.39 -4.70 24.91
C GLN A 139 -13.81 -4.27 25.27
N MET A 140 -14.48 -3.64 24.34
CA MET A 140 -15.81 -3.03 24.52
C MET A 140 -16.80 -3.65 23.53
N PRO A 141 -18.02 -4.02 23.92
CA PRO A 141 -18.62 -3.86 25.26
C PRO A 141 -18.32 -5.02 26.22
N GLU A 142 -17.61 -6.07 25.85
CA GLU A 142 -17.54 -7.35 26.55
C GLU A 142 -16.91 -7.25 27.95
N CYS A 143 -15.83 -6.47 28.08
CA CYS A 143 -15.08 -6.33 29.32
C CYS A 143 -15.15 -4.90 29.87
N ASP A 144 -15.17 -3.93 28.98
CA ASP A 144 -15.21 -2.51 29.29
C ASP A 144 -16.50 -1.89 28.75
N PRO A 145 -17.14 -0.95 29.41
CA PRO A 145 -18.31 -0.27 28.87
C PRO A 145 -17.90 0.60 27.67
N LEU A 146 -18.82 0.74 26.73
CA LEU A 146 -18.67 1.69 25.62
C LEU A 146 -18.51 3.12 26.15
N PRO A 147 -17.69 3.96 25.51
CA PRO A 147 -17.66 5.37 25.81
C PRO A 147 -19.01 6.01 25.51
N LEU A 148 -19.36 7.06 26.23
CA LEU A 148 -20.60 7.79 25.98
C LEU A 148 -20.61 8.31 24.53
N ALA A 149 -21.74 8.08 23.85
CA ALA A 149 -21.99 8.65 22.53
C ALA A 149 -21.88 10.19 22.61
N ARG A 150 -21.19 10.76 21.63
CA ARG A 150 -20.82 12.17 21.68
C ARG A 150 -21.49 12.97 20.57
N PRO A 151 -22.35 13.96 20.90
CA PRO A 151 -22.82 14.94 19.93
C PRO A 151 -21.63 15.73 19.37
N ILE A 152 -21.48 15.75 18.04
CA ILE A 152 -20.36 16.44 17.37
C ILE A 152 -20.82 17.58 16.45
N ALA A 153 -22.12 17.68 16.18
CA ALA A 153 -22.68 18.64 15.24
C ALA A 153 -22.28 20.10 15.56
N ASP A 154 -22.34 20.47 16.84
CA ASP A 154 -22.00 21.82 17.31
C ASP A 154 -20.49 22.01 17.56
N LEU A 155 -19.72 20.92 17.60
CA LEU A 155 -18.28 20.94 17.88
C LEU A 155 -17.42 21.10 16.63
N ILE A 156 -18.00 20.85 15.44
CA ILE A 156 -17.28 20.95 14.16
C ILE A 156 -17.64 22.28 13.49
N PRO A 157 -16.69 23.23 13.42
CA PRO A 157 -16.94 24.51 12.74
C PRO A 157 -17.33 24.30 11.27
N PRO A 158 -18.22 25.16 10.70
CA PRO A 158 -18.60 25.07 9.28
C PRO A 158 -17.43 25.23 8.30
N THR A 159 -16.33 25.80 8.76
CA THR A 159 -15.10 26.01 7.98
C THR A 159 -14.17 24.79 7.92
N ARG A 160 -14.47 23.74 8.67
CA ARG A 160 -13.71 22.47 8.66
C ARG A 160 -14.45 21.40 7.89
N ASP A 161 -13.80 20.89 6.86
CA ASP A 161 -14.36 19.81 6.03
C ASP A 161 -14.12 18.43 6.64
N ARG A 162 -13.11 18.30 7.53
CA ARG A 162 -12.72 17.02 8.15
C ARG A 162 -12.29 17.21 9.60
N VAL A 163 -12.59 16.23 10.44
CA VAL A 163 -12.19 16.15 11.85
C VAL A 163 -11.83 14.72 12.19
N THR A 164 -10.78 14.52 12.98
CA THR A 164 -10.40 13.19 13.47
C THR A 164 -10.96 12.95 14.84
N LEU A 165 -11.68 11.84 15.00
CA LEU A 165 -12.12 11.32 16.29
C LEU A 165 -11.04 10.40 16.84
N SER A 166 -10.81 10.47 18.15
CA SER A 166 -9.89 9.58 18.87
C SER A 166 -10.54 9.01 20.12
N LEU A 167 -10.19 7.76 20.44
CA LEU A 167 -10.36 7.29 21.81
C LEU A 167 -9.28 7.93 22.69
N ALA A 168 -9.66 8.40 23.85
CA ALA A 168 -8.75 9.04 24.80
C ALA A 168 -8.97 8.51 26.22
N VAL A 169 -7.89 8.33 26.95
CA VAL A 169 -7.88 7.95 28.35
C VAL A 169 -6.86 8.82 29.09
N PRO A 170 -7.13 9.30 30.33
CA PRO A 170 -6.14 10.05 31.09
C PRO A 170 -4.84 9.25 31.24
N ALA A 171 -3.70 9.90 30.97
CA ALA A 171 -2.39 9.29 31.13
C ALA A 171 -2.14 8.84 32.57
N TYR A 172 -1.37 7.75 32.74
CA TYR A 172 -0.98 7.31 34.08
C TYR A 172 -0.12 8.35 34.79
N LYS A 173 -0.46 8.66 36.02
CA LYS A 173 0.23 9.64 36.90
C LYS A 173 1.05 8.89 37.93
N PRO A 174 2.37 8.88 37.89
CA PRO A 174 3.21 8.15 38.87
C PRO A 174 3.00 8.64 40.33
N THR A 175 2.74 9.93 40.50
CA THR A 175 2.58 10.58 41.81
C THR A 175 1.21 11.23 42.02
N GLY A 176 0.22 10.86 41.18
CA GLY A 176 -1.09 11.47 41.18
C GLY A 176 -2.23 10.48 41.43
N VAL A 177 -3.44 11.01 41.47
CA VAL A 177 -4.67 10.22 41.61
C VAL A 177 -4.98 9.58 40.24
N ASN A 178 -4.95 8.25 40.19
CA ASN A 178 -5.31 7.47 39.01
C ASN A 178 -6.72 6.86 39.09
N VAL A 179 -7.32 6.78 40.29
CA VAL A 179 -8.65 6.19 40.48
C VAL A 179 -9.55 7.22 41.21
N ALA A 180 -10.66 7.59 40.58
CA ALA A 180 -11.73 8.36 41.23
C ALA A 180 -12.61 7.40 42.02
N LEU A 181 -12.76 7.63 43.31
CA LEU A 181 -13.49 6.74 44.22
C LEU A 181 -15.01 7.03 44.28
N ASN A 182 -15.42 8.27 44.14
CA ASN A 182 -16.84 8.70 44.13
C ASN A 182 -16.97 9.80 43.09
N GLY A 183 -18.09 9.96 42.43
CA GLY A 183 -18.35 10.87 41.30
C GLY A 183 -17.94 12.35 41.46
N ASP A 184 -16.81 12.60 42.10
CA ASP A 184 -16.21 13.90 42.38
C ASP A 184 -15.65 14.53 41.09
N ASP A 185 -15.31 15.82 41.15
CA ASP A 185 -14.66 16.62 40.08
C ASP A 185 -13.37 15.96 39.52
N LEU A 186 -12.75 15.05 40.27
CA LEU A 186 -11.60 14.23 39.88
C LEU A 186 -11.90 13.21 38.77
N THR A 187 -13.17 12.91 38.48
CA THR A 187 -13.59 11.93 37.48
C THR A 187 -13.04 12.28 36.09
N TYR A 188 -12.92 13.57 35.80
CA TYR A 188 -12.42 14.01 34.48
C TYR A 188 -10.93 13.72 34.28
N GLY A 189 -10.13 13.79 35.31
CA GLY A 189 -8.67 13.60 35.25
C GLY A 189 -8.17 12.25 35.77
N ALA A 190 -9.05 11.35 36.21
CA ALA A 190 -8.68 10.04 36.71
C ALA A 190 -8.73 9.00 35.59
N ARG A 191 -7.72 8.12 35.52
CA ARG A 191 -7.61 7.04 34.54
C ARG A 191 -8.66 5.96 34.68
N PHE A 192 -9.05 5.68 35.96
CA PHE A 192 -10.07 4.72 36.31
C PHE A 192 -11.14 5.37 37.19
N ILE A 193 -12.36 4.88 37.10
CA ILE A 193 -13.50 5.23 37.92
C ILE A 193 -13.86 3.99 38.74
N ALA A 194 -13.91 4.11 40.05
CA ALA A 194 -14.27 3.00 40.94
C ALA A 194 -15.74 2.61 40.73
N GLU A 195 -15.97 1.33 40.50
CA GLU A 195 -17.29 0.71 40.33
C GLU A 195 -17.37 -0.49 41.28
N GLU A 196 -18.41 -0.56 42.08
CA GLU A 196 -18.63 -1.67 43.00
C GLU A 196 -19.38 -2.79 42.28
N ARG A 197 -18.80 -3.99 42.28
CA ARG A 197 -19.42 -5.21 41.75
C ARG A 197 -19.37 -6.29 42.83
N LYS A 198 -20.40 -7.10 42.88
CA LYS A 198 -20.46 -8.26 43.76
C LYS A 198 -19.75 -9.44 43.09
N VAL A 199 -18.90 -10.10 43.83
CA VAL A 199 -18.06 -11.21 43.38
C VAL A 199 -18.25 -12.40 44.33
N TYR A 200 -18.44 -13.58 43.76
CA TYR A 200 -18.48 -14.84 44.49
C TYR A 200 -17.08 -15.37 44.80
N ASP A 201 -16.94 -16.11 45.87
CA ASP A 201 -15.73 -16.89 46.12
C ASP A 201 -15.59 -17.99 45.07
N GLU A 202 -14.49 -18.02 44.35
CA GLU A 202 -14.28 -18.97 43.22
C GLU A 202 -14.15 -20.44 43.68
N ASN A 203 -13.77 -20.66 44.95
CA ASN A 203 -13.61 -22.04 45.47
C ASN A 203 -14.96 -22.62 45.92
N THR A 204 -15.85 -21.79 46.44
CA THR A 204 -17.12 -22.25 46.97
C THR A 204 -18.31 -21.95 46.08
N GLY A 205 -18.19 -21.00 45.15
CA GLY A 205 -19.29 -20.47 44.35
C GLY A 205 -20.35 -19.72 45.18
N GLN A 206 -20.01 -19.39 46.43
CA GLN A 206 -20.90 -18.75 47.41
C GLN A 206 -20.21 -17.51 48.03
N ASP A 207 -20.81 -16.91 49.03
CA ASP A 207 -20.24 -15.83 49.81
C ASP A 207 -19.94 -14.57 48.97
N GLU A 208 -20.99 -14.03 48.32
CA GLU A 208 -20.94 -12.83 47.51
C GLU A 208 -20.47 -11.60 48.30
N LYS A 209 -19.37 -10.97 47.83
CA LYS A 209 -18.80 -9.78 48.49
C LYS A 209 -18.68 -8.60 47.54
N PRO A 210 -18.92 -7.38 47.97
CA PRO A 210 -18.69 -6.19 47.16
C PRO A 210 -17.18 -5.95 47.00
N VAL A 211 -16.73 -5.86 45.73
CA VAL A 211 -15.36 -5.54 45.35
C VAL A 211 -15.39 -4.32 44.43
N ARG A 212 -14.49 -3.36 44.70
CA ARG A 212 -14.36 -2.17 43.84
C ARG A 212 -13.37 -2.43 42.72
N PHE A 213 -13.85 -2.33 41.49
CA PHE A 213 -13.06 -2.42 40.28
C PHE A 213 -12.81 -1.03 39.69
N GLY A 214 -11.66 -0.83 39.06
CA GLY A 214 -11.34 0.37 38.30
C GLY A 214 -11.87 0.27 36.88
N ARG A 215 -13.00 0.85 36.56
CA ARG A 215 -13.52 1.01 35.21
C ARG A 215 -12.65 2.00 34.44
N LYS A 216 -12.18 1.66 33.25
CA LYS A 216 -11.37 2.54 32.39
C LYS A 216 -12.18 3.76 31.96
N ASN A 217 -11.61 4.95 32.09
CA ASN A 217 -12.26 6.23 31.79
C ASN A 217 -11.99 6.61 30.31
N ILE A 218 -12.43 5.75 29.38
CA ILE A 218 -12.25 5.94 27.94
C ILE A 218 -13.35 6.87 27.41
N ARG A 219 -12.96 7.83 26.55
CA ARG A 219 -13.85 8.83 25.95
C ARG A 219 -13.56 8.99 24.47
N ILE A 220 -14.55 9.50 23.72
CA ILE A 220 -14.36 9.98 22.36
C ILE A 220 -14.03 11.47 22.44
N ILE A 221 -12.92 11.88 21.84
CA ILE A 221 -12.51 13.29 21.70
C ILE A 221 -12.29 13.64 20.23
N LEU A 222 -12.36 14.94 19.91
CA LEU A 222 -12.04 15.48 18.60
C LEU A 222 -10.60 16.03 18.61
N ASP A 223 -9.98 16.07 17.42
CA ASP A 223 -8.66 16.69 17.21
C ASP A 223 -8.66 18.22 17.46
N THR A 224 -9.84 18.83 17.59
CA THR A 224 -10.02 20.24 17.95
C THR A 224 -9.93 20.48 19.45
N GLU A 225 -9.92 19.45 20.26
CA GLU A 225 -9.94 19.53 21.72
C GLU A 225 -8.54 19.32 22.31
N PRO A 226 -8.24 19.96 23.45
CA PRO A 226 -6.97 19.74 24.13
C PRO A 226 -6.85 18.28 24.58
N SER A 227 -5.75 17.64 24.24
CA SER A 227 -5.42 16.26 24.62
C SER A 227 -4.26 16.16 25.61
N ASP A 228 -3.85 17.29 26.20
CA ASP A 228 -2.76 17.34 27.18
C ASP A 228 -3.07 16.44 28.39
N GLY A 229 -2.11 15.60 28.74
CA GLY A 229 -2.29 14.62 29.81
C GLY A 229 -3.23 13.44 29.48
N MET A 230 -3.53 13.22 28.21
CA MET A 230 -4.30 12.08 27.72
C MET A 230 -3.42 11.17 26.87
N THR A 231 -3.67 9.87 26.92
CA THR A 231 -3.22 8.92 25.89
C THR A 231 -4.33 8.79 24.87
N THR A 232 -4.03 9.05 23.60
CA THR A 232 -5.01 9.06 22.52
C THR A 232 -4.72 7.98 21.50
N LEU A 233 -5.78 7.45 20.88
CA LEU A 233 -5.73 6.51 19.78
C LEU A 233 -6.69 6.98 18.68
N PRO A 234 -6.21 7.40 17.50
CA PRO A 234 -7.06 7.82 16.38
C PRO A 234 -8.04 6.72 15.98
N LEU A 235 -9.32 7.06 15.94
CA LEU A 235 -10.43 6.12 15.76
C LEU A 235 -11.00 6.17 14.35
N ALA A 236 -11.37 7.38 13.91
CA ALA A 236 -11.99 7.61 12.61
C ALA A 236 -11.82 9.07 12.18
N ARG A 237 -11.92 9.31 10.89
CA ARG A 237 -12.05 10.64 10.31
C ARG A 237 -13.50 10.86 9.89
N VAL A 238 -14.05 12.02 10.24
CA VAL A 238 -15.40 12.45 9.88
C VAL A 238 -15.32 13.54 8.83
N LEU A 239 -16.16 13.41 7.80
CA LEU A 239 -16.33 14.37 6.71
C LEU A 239 -17.77 14.88 6.69
N ARG A 240 -18.00 16.03 6.01
CA ARG A 240 -19.33 16.46 5.62
C ARG A 240 -19.61 16.00 4.19
N ASP A 241 -20.75 15.38 3.96
CA ASP A 241 -21.20 15.07 2.60
C ASP A 241 -21.75 16.32 1.89
N GLY A 242 -22.06 16.20 0.59
CA GLY A 242 -22.62 17.27 -0.19
C GLY A 242 -24.02 17.77 0.26
N ALA A 243 -24.71 17.00 1.13
CA ALA A 243 -26.00 17.35 1.73
C ALA A 243 -25.84 17.95 3.15
N GLY A 244 -24.63 18.01 3.68
CA GLY A 244 -24.32 18.57 4.98
C GLY A 244 -24.38 17.57 6.15
N HIS A 245 -24.64 16.28 5.88
CA HIS A 245 -24.58 15.24 6.91
C HIS A 245 -23.13 14.82 7.20
N PHE A 246 -22.92 14.28 8.38
CA PHE A 246 -21.65 13.70 8.75
C PHE A 246 -21.55 12.25 8.31
N ILE A 247 -20.39 11.90 7.72
CA ILE A 247 -20.06 10.55 7.28
C ILE A 247 -18.64 10.18 7.72
N TYR A 248 -18.36 8.90 7.92
CA TYR A 248 -16.99 8.44 8.12
C TYR A 248 -16.21 8.43 6.80
N ASP A 249 -14.98 8.89 6.83
CA ASP A 249 -14.06 8.81 5.68
C ASP A 249 -13.63 7.36 5.49
N GLU A 250 -14.12 6.71 4.44
CA GLU A 250 -13.79 5.33 4.09
C GLU A 250 -12.31 5.11 3.73
N ARG A 251 -11.57 6.18 3.45
CA ARG A 251 -10.13 6.11 3.16
C ARG A 251 -9.29 6.04 4.43
N PHE A 252 -9.81 6.58 5.53
CA PHE A 252 -9.08 6.61 6.78
C PHE A 252 -8.80 5.19 7.30
N ILE A 253 -7.54 4.93 7.64
CA ILE A 253 -7.10 3.68 8.26
C ILE A 253 -6.63 4.01 9.66
N CYS A 254 -7.38 3.55 10.67
CA CYS A 254 -6.97 3.73 12.06
C CYS A 254 -5.71 2.90 12.37
N PRO A 255 -4.83 3.35 13.28
CA PRO A 255 -3.72 2.54 13.78
C PRO A 255 -4.25 1.19 14.28
N CYS A 256 -3.68 0.10 13.81
CA CYS A 256 -4.18 -1.24 14.13
C CYS A 256 -3.05 -2.24 14.31
N VAL A 257 -3.25 -3.22 15.19
CA VAL A 257 -2.30 -4.31 15.48
C VAL A 257 -2.51 -5.48 14.53
N GLN A 258 -3.69 -5.54 13.88
CA GLN A 258 -4.04 -6.54 12.89
C GLN A 258 -4.71 -5.89 11.68
N ILE A 259 -4.34 -6.32 10.48
CA ILE A 259 -4.92 -5.80 9.23
C ILE A 259 -6.44 -5.99 9.15
N SER A 260 -6.98 -7.02 9.81
CA SER A 260 -8.42 -7.30 9.86
C SER A 260 -9.24 -6.22 10.58
N ALA A 261 -8.60 -5.35 11.36
CA ALA A 261 -9.28 -4.24 12.01
C ALA A 261 -9.71 -3.13 11.03
N SER A 262 -9.16 -3.12 9.82
CA SER A 262 -9.49 -2.15 8.77
C SER A 262 -9.95 -2.85 7.49
N GLU A 263 -11.23 -2.70 7.16
CA GLU A 263 -11.78 -3.25 5.89
C GLU A 263 -11.14 -2.56 4.67
N ARG A 264 -10.77 -1.30 4.78
CA ARG A 264 -10.02 -0.57 3.74
C ARG A 264 -8.70 -1.26 3.42
N LEU A 265 -7.92 -1.60 4.46
CA LEU A 265 -6.63 -2.26 4.31
C LEU A 265 -6.77 -3.67 3.74
N MET A 266 -7.78 -4.42 4.21
CA MET A 266 -8.10 -5.75 3.68
C MET A 266 -8.55 -5.72 2.21
N THR A 267 -9.31 -4.71 1.81
CA THR A 267 -9.75 -4.54 0.42
C THR A 267 -8.58 -4.17 -0.49
N LEU A 268 -7.69 -3.27 -0.05
CA LEU A 268 -6.47 -2.91 -0.77
C LEU A 268 -5.59 -4.16 -0.99
N ALA A 269 -5.34 -4.92 0.07
CA ALA A 269 -4.49 -6.11 0.00
C ALA A 269 -5.08 -7.19 -0.91
N ARG A 270 -6.39 -7.49 -0.80
CA ARG A 270 -7.08 -8.46 -1.67
C ARG A 270 -6.99 -8.06 -3.14
N ARG A 271 -7.31 -6.78 -3.44
CA ARG A 271 -7.28 -6.27 -4.81
C ARG A 271 -5.88 -6.32 -5.41
N LEU A 272 -4.83 -6.02 -4.65
CA LEU A 272 -3.44 -6.17 -5.12
C LEU A 272 -3.10 -7.62 -5.41
N VAL A 273 -3.46 -8.56 -4.53
CA VAL A 273 -3.25 -9.99 -4.77
C VAL A 273 -3.95 -10.46 -6.04
N GLU A 274 -5.18 -10.02 -6.32
CA GLU A 274 -5.91 -10.33 -7.55
C GLU A 274 -5.17 -9.79 -8.79
N ILE A 275 -4.76 -8.53 -8.78
CA ILE A 275 -4.02 -7.91 -9.88
C ILE A 275 -2.69 -8.63 -10.13
N LEU A 276 -1.93 -8.94 -9.08
CA LEU A 276 -0.66 -9.65 -9.18
C LEU A 276 -0.85 -11.05 -9.76
N ASN A 277 -1.88 -11.77 -9.33
CA ASN A 277 -2.19 -13.09 -9.83
C ASN A 277 -2.56 -13.07 -11.32
N GLU A 278 -3.40 -12.14 -11.76
CA GLU A 278 -3.76 -11.97 -13.16
C GLU A 278 -2.54 -11.65 -14.04
N LYS A 279 -1.69 -10.72 -13.59
CA LYS A 279 -0.44 -10.36 -14.29
C LYS A 279 0.53 -11.55 -14.37
N SER A 280 0.72 -12.29 -13.27
CA SER A 280 1.56 -13.48 -13.23
C SER A 280 1.07 -14.54 -14.23
N MET A 281 -0.23 -14.83 -14.23
CA MET A 281 -0.84 -15.78 -15.18
C MET A 281 -0.65 -15.33 -16.64
N ALA A 282 -0.89 -14.06 -16.95
CA ALA A 282 -0.75 -13.51 -18.29
C ALA A 282 0.71 -13.61 -18.80
N LEU A 283 1.70 -13.27 -17.96
CA LEU A 283 3.12 -13.37 -18.30
C LEU A 283 3.57 -14.82 -18.47
N SER A 284 3.09 -15.73 -17.62
CA SER A 284 3.38 -17.16 -17.72
C SER A 284 2.81 -17.76 -19.01
N ALA A 285 1.57 -17.43 -19.37
CA ALA A 285 0.94 -17.83 -20.62
C ALA A 285 1.71 -17.30 -21.85
N ALA A 286 2.23 -16.06 -21.77
CA ALA A 286 3.08 -15.46 -22.80
C ALA A 286 4.49 -16.09 -22.88
N GLY A 287 4.82 -17.04 -22.02
CA GLY A 287 6.09 -17.79 -22.04
C GLY A 287 7.22 -17.20 -21.21
N ALA A 288 6.96 -16.20 -20.38
CA ALA A 288 7.98 -15.59 -19.52
C ALA A 288 8.59 -16.58 -18.49
N GLY A 289 7.82 -17.58 -18.06
CA GLY A 289 8.26 -18.62 -17.11
C GLY A 289 8.99 -19.82 -17.75
N ARG A 290 9.23 -19.82 -19.07
CA ARG A 290 9.95 -20.92 -19.72
C ARG A 290 11.43 -20.88 -19.37
N LYS A 291 12.06 -22.09 -19.34
CA LYS A 291 13.44 -22.28 -18.93
C LYS A 291 14.40 -21.26 -19.58
N PHE A 292 15.29 -20.73 -18.77
CA PHE A 292 16.37 -19.87 -19.21
C PHE A 292 17.22 -20.64 -20.26
N THR A 293 17.18 -20.23 -21.50
CA THR A 293 17.93 -20.84 -22.60
C THR A 293 18.88 -19.83 -23.25
N ALA A 294 20.01 -20.30 -23.72
CA ALA A 294 20.91 -19.48 -24.51
C ALA A 294 20.17 -18.93 -25.75
N GLY A 295 20.17 -17.61 -25.95
CA GLY A 295 19.50 -16.92 -27.07
C GLY A 295 18.20 -16.18 -26.71
N MET A 296 17.85 -16.03 -25.41
CA MET A 296 16.74 -15.17 -24.99
C MET A 296 17.00 -13.70 -25.38
N SER A 297 15.96 -13.04 -25.88
CA SER A 297 16.02 -11.60 -26.14
C SER A 297 16.05 -10.83 -24.80
N ALA A 298 16.56 -9.59 -24.82
CA ALA A 298 16.55 -8.72 -23.63
C ALA A 298 15.15 -8.55 -23.04
N GLN A 299 14.11 -8.49 -23.90
CA GLN A 299 12.72 -8.41 -23.49
C GLN A 299 12.23 -9.68 -22.76
N GLN A 300 12.64 -10.87 -23.23
CA GLN A 300 12.31 -12.13 -22.57
C GLN A 300 12.99 -12.24 -21.18
N VAL A 301 14.23 -11.77 -21.08
CA VAL A 301 14.94 -11.69 -19.79
C VAL A 301 14.23 -10.73 -18.84
N ALA A 302 13.85 -9.55 -19.29
CA ALA A 302 13.10 -8.58 -18.49
C ALA A 302 11.75 -9.15 -18.02
N ALA A 303 11.00 -9.79 -18.91
CA ALA A 303 9.73 -10.43 -18.58
C ALA A 303 9.88 -11.56 -17.56
N PHE A 304 10.96 -12.34 -17.64
CA PHE A 304 11.27 -13.39 -16.66
C PHE A 304 11.53 -12.80 -15.26
N TRP A 305 12.37 -11.76 -15.15
CA TRP A 305 12.65 -11.12 -13.87
C TRP A 305 11.42 -10.40 -13.29
N PHE A 306 10.59 -9.84 -14.15
CA PHE A 306 9.34 -9.22 -13.72
C PHE A 306 8.37 -10.27 -13.15
N LEU A 307 8.19 -11.39 -13.86
CA LEU A 307 7.40 -12.52 -13.37
C LEU A 307 7.95 -13.04 -12.03
N HIS A 308 9.28 -13.16 -11.92
CA HIS A 308 9.91 -13.57 -10.65
C HIS A 308 9.60 -12.61 -9.51
N ALA A 309 9.64 -11.29 -9.75
CA ALA A 309 9.28 -10.29 -8.74
C ALA A 309 7.81 -10.44 -8.30
N LEU A 310 6.88 -10.66 -9.24
CA LEU A 310 5.47 -10.86 -8.94
C LEU A 310 5.24 -12.15 -8.15
N ASP A 311 5.73 -13.29 -8.62
CA ASP A 311 5.50 -14.60 -8.00
C ASP A 311 6.11 -14.67 -6.60
N SER A 312 7.29 -14.08 -6.40
CA SER A 312 7.94 -14.03 -5.10
C SER A 312 7.18 -13.19 -4.07
N ALA A 313 6.44 -12.17 -4.50
CA ALA A 313 5.60 -11.34 -3.63
C ALA A 313 4.20 -11.93 -3.42
N LEU A 314 3.65 -12.61 -4.43
CA LEU A 314 2.28 -13.12 -4.42
C LEU A 314 2.03 -14.14 -3.29
N ALA A 315 2.98 -15.06 -3.05
CA ALA A 315 2.82 -16.11 -2.05
C ALA A 315 2.72 -15.56 -0.61
N PRO A 316 3.64 -14.71 -0.11
CA PRO A 316 3.53 -14.13 1.23
C PRO A 316 2.34 -13.17 1.36
N LEU A 317 2.03 -12.36 0.34
CA LEU A 317 0.86 -11.47 0.36
C LEU A 317 -0.45 -12.25 0.48
N ARG A 318 -0.60 -13.35 -0.27
CA ARG A 318 -1.76 -14.24 -0.13
C ARG A 318 -1.87 -14.79 1.29
N HIS A 319 -0.77 -15.25 1.87
CA HIS A 319 -0.77 -15.78 3.24
C HIS A 319 -1.24 -14.71 4.25
N ILE A 320 -0.70 -13.50 4.18
CA ILE A 320 -1.09 -12.38 5.06
C ILE A 320 -2.59 -12.07 4.91
N CYS A 321 -3.09 -12.00 3.67
CA CYS A 321 -4.51 -11.74 3.40
C CYS A 321 -5.44 -12.83 3.95
N PHE A 322 -5.04 -14.10 3.86
CA PHE A 322 -5.83 -15.23 4.36
C PHE A 322 -5.79 -15.37 5.87
N SER A 323 -4.64 -15.17 6.49
CA SER A 323 -4.48 -15.28 7.94
C SER A 323 -5.21 -14.18 8.68
N ARG A 324 -5.32 -13.00 8.11
CA ARG A 324 -5.94 -11.77 8.67
C ARG A 324 -5.33 -11.27 9.98
N HIS A 325 -4.34 -11.96 10.54
CA HIS A 325 -3.71 -11.65 11.82
C HIS A 325 -2.40 -10.87 11.69
N GLY A 326 -1.93 -10.61 10.47
CA GLY A 326 -0.69 -9.89 10.24
C GLY A 326 -0.77 -8.45 10.75
N HIS A 327 0.32 -7.97 11.37
CA HIS A 327 0.47 -6.54 11.67
C HIS A 327 0.56 -5.74 10.36
N PRO A 328 0.02 -4.51 10.28
CA PRO A 328 0.11 -3.69 9.07
C PRO A 328 1.53 -3.50 8.54
N GLU A 329 2.53 -3.42 9.42
CA GLU A 329 3.93 -3.30 9.03
C GLU A 329 4.44 -4.52 8.26
N GLN A 330 3.97 -5.73 8.61
CA GLN A 330 4.34 -6.95 7.87
C GLN A 330 3.79 -6.91 6.44
N LEU A 331 2.53 -6.51 6.27
CA LEU A 331 1.95 -6.29 4.94
C LEU A 331 2.72 -5.20 4.19
N TYR A 332 3.03 -4.10 4.85
CA TYR A 332 3.77 -2.98 4.28
C TYR A 332 5.17 -3.38 3.81
N SER A 333 5.91 -4.14 4.62
CA SER A 333 7.24 -4.65 4.28
C SER A 333 7.23 -5.53 3.03
N GLU A 334 6.22 -6.39 2.87
CA GLU A 334 6.07 -7.21 1.67
C GLU A 334 5.73 -6.37 0.43
N LEU A 335 4.86 -5.37 0.58
CA LEU A 335 4.55 -4.43 -0.49
C LEU A 335 5.76 -3.57 -0.85
N LEU A 336 6.52 -3.12 0.14
CA LEU A 336 7.74 -2.33 -0.05
C LEU A 336 8.82 -3.14 -0.79
N ARG A 337 8.97 -4.43 -0.46
CA ARG A 337 9.86 -5.36 -1.17
C ARG A 337 9.47 -5.50 -2.63
N LEU A 338 8.17 -5.64 -2.92
CA LEU A 338 7.65 -5.66 -4.28
C LEU A 338 7.89 -4.34 -5.00
N GLY A 339 7.52 -3.21 -4.39
CA GLY A 339 7.73 -1.87 -4.95
C GLY A 339 9.20 -1.59 -5.29
N GLY A 340 10.12 -1.98 -4.39
CA GLY A 340 11.57 -1.87 -4.62
C GLY A 340 12.04 -2.74 -5.78
N ALA A 341 11.56 -3.98 -5.90
CA ALA A 341 11.88 -4.86 -7.03
C ALA A 341 11.36 -4.28 -8.35
N LEU A 342 10.17 -3.67 -8.35
CA LEU A 342 9.57 -3.05 -9.52
C LEU A 342 10.31 -1.80 -9.99
N CYS A 343 11.00 -1.06 -9.11
CA CYS A 343 11.85 0.08 -9.50
C CYS A 343 12.91 -0.31 -10.55
N THR A 344 13.33 -1.58 -10.58
CA THR A 344 14.31 -2.07 -11.57
C THR A 344 13.81 -1.92 -13.02
N PHE A 345 12.51 -1.82 -13.21
CA PHE A 345 11.87 -1.75 -14.55
C PHE A 345 11.47 -0.33 -14.94
N GLY A 346 11.52 0.64 -14.00
CA GLY A 346 11.26 2.06 -14.25
C GLY A 346 12.55 2.84 -14.48
N LEU A 347 12.54 3.79 -15.44
CA LEU A 347 13.72 4.60 -15.75
C LEU A 347 14.02 5.64 -14.67
N ASP A 348 12.97 6.22 -14.07
CA ASP A 348 13.06 7.32 -13.12
C ASP A 348 12.69 6.90 -11.67
N SER A 349 12.64 5.59 -11.41
CA SER A 349 12.22 5.04 -10.12
C SER A 349 13.41 4.61 -9.28
N SER A 350 13.42 4.97 -8.00
CA SER A 350 14.45 4.56 -7.05
C SER A 350 13.83 3.93 -5.81
N PRO A 351 14.35 2.81 -5.29
CA PRO A 351 13.89 2.25 -4.02
C PRO A 351 14.02 3.23 -2.84
N ALA A 352 14.94 4.20 -2.92
CA ALA A 352 15.13 5.22 -1.89
C ALA A 352 13.99 6.27 -1.84
N SER A 353 13.19 6.39 -2.91
CA SER A 353 12.04 7.30 -2.94
C SER A 353 10.75 6.68 -2.43
N LEU A 354 10.74 5.38 -2.10
CA LEU A 354 9.55 4.72 -1.57
C LEU A 354 9.20 5.27 -0.17
N PRO A 355 7.90 5.43 0.13
CA PRO A 355 7.47 5.98 1.39
C PRO A 355 7.85 5.08 2.57
N LEU A 356 8.18 5.70 3.71
CA LEU A 356 8.45 4.99 4.95
C LEU A 356 7.14 4.65 5.66
N TYR A 357 7.14 3.55 6.40
CA TYR A 357 5.99 3.17 7.22
C TYR A 357 5.75 4.20 8.34
N ASN A 358 4.49 4.61 8.48
CA ASN A 358 4.04 5.45 9.58
C ASN A 358 2.77 4.87 10.18
N HIS A 359 2.86 4.36 11.39
CA HIS A 359 1.74 3.69 12.08
C HIS A 359 0.55 4.62 12.38
N LEU A 360 0.79 5.92 12.48
CA LEU A 360 -0.24 6.94 12.70
C LEU A 360 -0.84 7.50 11.39
N SER A 361 -0.23 7.22 10.23
CA SER A 361 -0.66 7.68 8.90
C SER A 361 -0.68 6.51 7.92
N LEU A 362 -1.36 5.42 8.28
CA LEU A 362 -1.43 4.20 7.47
C LEU A 362 -2.06 4.45 6.10
N GLU A 363 -3.08 5.31 6.03
CA GLU A 363 -3.72 5.71 4.78
C GLU A 363 -2.71 6.21 3.76
N GLU A 364 -1.91 7.22 4.12
CA GLU A 364 -0.96 7.87 3.21
C GLU A 364 0.11 6.90 2.72
N CYS A 365 0.77 6.19 3.65
CA CYS A 365 1.85 5.31 3.26
C CYS A 365 1.39 4.11 2.42
N PHE A 366 0.21 3.53 2.70
CA PHE A 366 -0.33 2.45 1.89
C PHE A 366 -0.86 2.91 0.53
N GLU A 367 -1.50 4.07 0.44
CA GLU A 367 -1.99 4.62 -0.84
C GLU A 367 -0.85 5.02 -1.77
N ASP A 368 0.21 5.62 -1.24
CA ASP A 368 1.38 6.01 -2.04
C ASP A 368 2.13 4.78 -2.58
N LEU A 369 2.28 3.75 -1.74
CA LEU A 369 2.93 2.52 -2.15
C LEU A 369 2.07 1.71 -3.14
N ASP A 370 0.75 1.63 -2.93
CA ASP A 370 -0.20 1.00 -3.86
C ASP A 370 -0.17 1.68 -5.23
N ARG A 371 -0.15 3.02 -5.26
CA ARG A 371 -0.04 3.80 -6.49
C ARG A 371 1.25 3.47 -7.23
N HIS A 372 2.39 3.50 -6.54
CA HIS A 372 3.69 3.16 -7.11
C HIS A 372 3.69 1.75 -7.71
N ILE A 373 3.19 0.75 -6.98
CA ILE A 373 3.13 -0.63 -7.47
C ILE A 373 2.26 -0.72 -8.73
N ARG A 374 1.07 -0.10 -8.75
CA ARG A 374 0.16 -0.13 -9.91
C ARG A 374 0.77 0.51 -11.15
N GLU A 375 1.38 1.68 -11.00
CA GLU A 375 2.07 2.37 -12.10
C GLU A 375 3.14 1.48 -12.73
N HIS A 376 3.93 0.78 -11.92
CA HIS A 376 4.98 -0.11 -12.41
C HIS A 376 4.45 -1.43 -12.99
N LEU A 377 3.31 -1.92 -12.50
CA LEU A 377 2.67 -3.10 -13.09
C LEU A 377 2.18 -2.87 -14.54
N GLU A 378 1.95 -1.61 -14.92
CA GLU A 378 1.53 -1.25 -16.28
C GLU A 378 2.70 -1.12 -17.27
N MET A 379 3.94 -0.97 -16.78
CA MET A 379 5.12 -0.71 -17.65
C MET A 379 5.49 -1.87 -18.57
N LEU A 380 5.25 -3.13 -18.19
CA LEU A 380 5.49 -4.29 -19.02
C LEU A 380 4.18 -4.77 -19.67
N ALA A 381 3.95 -4.33 -20.90
CA ALA A 381 2.88 -4.89 -21.72
C ALA A 381 3.15 -6.39 -21.96
N PRO A 382 2.13 -7.27 -21.89
CA PRO A 382 2.29 -8.68 -22.19
C PRO A 382 2.89 -8.87 -23.59
N SER A 383 3.78 -9.86 -23.72
CA SER A 383 4.50 -10.18 -24.95
C SER A 383 3.60 -10.62 -26.13
N ASN A 384 2.30 -10.77 -25.89
CA ASN A 384 1.30 -11.08 -26.91
C ASN A 384 0.69 -9.83 -27.57
N CYS A 385 1.14 -8.62 -27.24
CA CYS A 385 0.76 -7.38 -27.92
C CYS A 385 1.96 -6.78 -28.64
N ILE A 386 1.85 -6.63 -29.98
CA ILE A 386 2.85 -5.99 -30.83
C ILE A 386 2.36 -4.60 -31.16
N SER A 387 3.14 -3.57 -30.84
CA SER A 387 2.88 -2.19 -31.28
C SER A 387 3.53 -1.97 -32.64
N ILE A 388 2.74 -1.58 -33.65
CA ILE A 388 3.23 -1.19 -34.96
C ILE A 388 3.60 0.28 -34.94
N ALA A 389 4.89 0.58 -35.14
CA ALA A 389 5.37 1.96 -35.17
C ALA A 389 4.77 2.72 -36.37
N LEU A 390 3.87 3.63 -36.11
CA LEU A 390 3.25 4.51 -37.10
C LEU A 390 4.09 5.77 -37.26
N LYS A 391 4.50 6.08 -38.52
CA LYS A 391 5.22 7.30 -38.86
C LYS A 391 4.33 8.20 -39.73
N PRO A 392 4.31 9.51 -39.50
CA PRO A 392 3.60 10.43 -40.39
C PRO A 392 4.26 10.40 -41.78
N ALA A 393 3.48 10.07 -42.81
CA ALA A 393 3.92 10.02 -44.19
C ALA A 393 3.57 11.29 -44.98
N ALA A 394 2.43 11.88 -44.67
CA ALA A 394 1.94 13.16 -45.17
C ALA A 394 0.93 13.76 -44.21
N LYS A 395 0.44 14.98 -44.50
CA LYS A 395 -0.63 15.58 -43.72
C LYS A 395 -1.84 14.63 -43.67
N TYR A 396 -2.27 14.23 -42.48
CA TYR A 396 -3.38 13.29 -42.21
C TYR A 396 -3.09 11.81 -42.53
N PHE A 397 -1.88 11.45 -42.97
CA PHE A 397 -1.53 10.08 -43.31
C PHE A 397 -0.42 9.54 -42.41
N HIS A 398 -0.64 8.35 -41.87
CA HIS A 398 0.33 7.59 -41.09
C HIS A 398 0.61 6.26 -41.78
N GLN A 399 1.84 5.78 -41.69
CA GLN A 399 2.22 4.48 -42.24
C GLN A 399 3.08 3.69 -41.28
N GLY A 400 2.96 2.36 -41.30
CA GLY A 400 3.76 1.44 -40.52
C GLY A 400 4.13 0.20 -41.30
N ALA A 401 5.34 -0.32 -41.09
CA ALA A 401 5.80 -1.56 -41.69
C ALA A 401 5.50 -2.74 -40.74
N LEU A 402 5.04 -3.85 -41.33
CA LEU A 402 4.76 -5.10 -40.62
C LEU A 402 6.02 -5.98 -40.66
N THR A 403 6.89 -5.81 -39.67
CA THR A 403 8.16 -6.57 -39.61
C THR A 403 7.97 -7.97 -39.04
N ASP A 404 6.92 -8.19 -38.24
CA ASP A 404 6.61 -9.46 -37.60
C ASP A 404 5.47 -10.17 -38.32
N ALA A 405 5.77 -11.33 -38.92
CA ALA A 405 4.79 -12.13 -39.67
C ALA A 405 3.60 -12.61 -38.81
N ARG A 406 3.75 -12.69 -37.50
CA ARG A 406 2.67 -13.08 -36.57
C ARG A 406 1.51 -12.09 -36.60
N CYS A 407 1.76 -10.82 -36.95
CA CYS A 407 0.70 -9.80 -37.06
C CYS A 407 -0.35 -10.16 -38.11
N LEU A 408 0.04 -10.90 -39.16
CA LEU A 408 -0.82 -11.30 -40.29
C LEU A 408 -1.58 -12.61 -40.00
N GLY A 409 -1.14 -13.39 -39.02
CA GLY A 409 -1.75 -14.67 -38.64
C GLY A 409 -3.02 -14.55 -37.77
N ARG A 410 -3.19 -15.49 -36.86
CA ARG A 410 -4.26 -15.41 -35.84
C ARG A 410 -3.94 -14.32 -34.84
N SER A 411 -4.50 -13.14 -35.04
CA SER A 411 -4.25 -11.96 -34.22
C SER A 411 -5.43 -11.00 -34.35
N ARG A 412 -5.63 -10.19 -33.31
CA ARG A 412 -6.61 -9.11 -33.32
C ARG A 412 -5.90 -7.77 -33.45
N TRP A 413 -6.31 -7.00 -34.44
CA TRP A 413 -5.80 -5.66 -34.65
C TRP A 413 -6.65 -4.65 -33.95
N ILE A 414 -6.03 -3.79 -33.16
CA ILE A 414 -6.68 -2.76 -32.35
C ILE A 414 -6.09 -1.41 -32.71
N PHE A 415 -6.93 -0.51 -33.17
CA PHE A 415 -6.57 0.87 -33.46
C PHE A 415 -6.92 1.74 -32.26
N GLY A 416 -5.93 2.45 -31.71
CA GLY A 416 -6.10 3.40 -30.63
C GLY A 416 -5.97 4.83 -31.16
N ILE A 417 -6.84 5.74 -30.69
CA ILE A 417 -6.82 7.16 -31.04
C ILE A 417 -7.17 8.03 -29.84
N SER A 418 -6.40 9.11 -29.64
CA SER A 418 -6.73 10.16 -28.69
C SER A 418 -6.82 11.53 -29.37
N SER A 419 -7.71 12.37 -28.91
CA SER A 419 -7.94 13.75 -29.38
C SER A 419 -8.61 14.57 -28.30
N PRO A 420 -8.44 15.90 -28.24
CA PRO A 420 -9.11 16.77 -27.29
C PRO A 420 -10.63 16.91 -27.51
N MET A 421 -11.19 16.30 -28.56
CA MET A 421 -12.65 16.31 -28.78
C MET A 421 -13.37 15.36 -27.79
N GLY A 422 -14.66 15.61 -27.53
CA GLY A 422 -15.46 14.80 -26.63
C GLY A 422 -15.55 13.33 -27.04
N GLU A 423 -15.60 12.42 -26.06
CA GLU A 423 -15.54 10.96 -26.22
C GLU A 423 -16.57 10.42 -27.24
N ALA A 424 -17.85 10.73 -27.08
CA ALA A 424 -18.91 10.28 -27.98
C ALA A 424 -18.71 10.74 -29.44
N SER A 425 -18.22 11.97 -29.60
CA SER A 425 -17.91 12.55 -30.91
C SER A 425 -16.71 11.87 -31.54
N LEU A 426 -15.65 11.60 -30.75
CA LEU A 426 -14.44 10.90 -31.20
C LEU A 426 -14.77 9.48 -31.67
N ILE A 427 -15.60 8.75 -30.93
CA ILE A 427 -16.05 7.38 -31.28
C ILE A 427 -16.76 7.38 -32.63
N THR A 428 -17.75 8.26 -32.79
CA THR A 428 -18.58 8.33 -34.01
C THR A 428 -17.76 8.75 -35.22
N THR A 429 -16.97 9.82 -35.07
CA THR A 429 -16.15 10.37 -36.17
C THR A 429 -15.06 9.39 -36.61
N THR A 430 -14.41 8.72 -35.66
CA THR A 430 -13.37 7.73 -35.96
C THR A 430 -13.94 6.56 -36.78
N ALA A 431 -15.06 5.99 -36.34
CA ALA A 431 -15.67 4.84 -37.02
C ALA A 431 -16.10 5.16 -38.45
N GLN A 432 -16.49 6.42 -38.73
CA GLN A 432 -16.99 6.86 -40.05
C GLN A 432 -15.90 7.36 -40.98
N LEU A 433 -14.94 8.12 -40.47
CA LEU A 433 -14.03 8.91 -41.33
C LEU A 433 -12.60 8.37 -41.38
N VAL A 434 -12.11 7.68 -40.36
CA VAL A 434 -10.78 7.07 -40.39
C VAL A 434 -10.76 5.90 -41.38
N LYS A 435 -9.70 5.83 -42.20
CA LYS A 435 -9.53 4.76 -43.18
C LYS A 435 -8.24 4.01 -42.92
N VAL A 436 -8.33 2.70 -42.84
CA VAL A 436 -7.20 1.78 -42.68
C VAL A 436 -7.11 0.89 -43.91
N CYS A 437 -5.97 0.87 -44.57
CA CYS A 437 -5.67 0.02 -45.73
C CYS A 437 -4.14 -0.17 -45.82
N SER A 438 -3.61 -0.66 -46.92
CA SER A 438 -2.16 -0.61 -47.19
C SER A 438 -1.65 0.83 -47.39
N ALA A 439 -0.40 1.09 -47.03
CA ALA A 439 0.23 2.41 -47.22
C ALA A 439 0.15 2.92 -48.65
N ARG A 440 0.22 2.01 -49.63
CA ARG A 440 0.16 2.34 -51.09
C ARG A 440 -1.24 2.71 -51.55
N PHE A 441 -2.28 2.15 -50.92
CA PHE A 441 -3.65 2.25 -51.44
C PHE A 441 -4.56 3.20 -50.63
N VAL A 442 -4.21 3.51 -49.40
CA VAL A 442 -5.05 4.37 -48.53
C VAL A 442 -5.33 5.75 -49.14
N GLY A 443 -4.37 6.32 -49.88
CA GLY A 443 -4.56 7.61 -50.58
C GLY A 443 -5.61 7.57 -51.69
N GLU A 444 -5.71 6.45 -52.41
CA GLU A 444 -6.72 6.27 -53.47
C GLU A 444 -8.12 6.05 -52.89
N LEU A 445 -8.22 5.37 -51.72
CA LEU A 445 -9.49 5.26 -51.00
C LEU A 445 -10.05 6.61 -50.57
N VAL A 446 -9.17 7.52 -50.14
CA VAL A 446 -9.58 8.88 -49.75
C VAL A 446 -10.07 9.68 -50.96
N LYS A 447 -9.32 9.69 -52.07
CA LYS A 447 -9.69 10.39 -53.29
C LYS A 447 -11.04 9.95 -53.87
N ARG A 448 -11.34 8.66 -53.74
CA ARG A 448 -12.57 8.06 -54.32
C ARG A 448 -13.68 7.89 -53.31
N ALA A 449 -13.52 8.40 -52.08
CA ALA A 449 -14.45 8.24 -50.97
C ALA A 449 -14.83 6.78 -50.66
N LEU A 450 -13.92 5.82 -50.93
CA LEU A 450 -14.16 4.40 -50.66
C LEU A 450 -13.90 4.06 -49.20
N PRO A 451 -14.57 3.04 -48.63
CA PRO A 451 -14.35 2.59 -47.25
C PRO A 451 -12.99 1.89 -47.11
N GLY A 452 -12.34 2.04 -45.94
CA GLY A 452 -11.21 1.22 -45.53
C GLY A 452 -11.67 -0.04 -44.76
N LEU A 453 -10.75 -0.64 -43.97
CA LEU A 453 -11.11 -1.69 -43.03
C LEU A 453 -12.10 -1.17 -42.01
N THR A 454 -13.07 -1.98 -41.63
CA THR A 454 -14.10 -1.60 -40.65
C THR A 454 -13.50 -1.47 -39.25
N LEU A 455 -13.83 -0.38 -38.54
CA LEU A 455 -13.43 -0.08 -37.20
C LEU A 455 -14.64 -0.23 -36.26
N GLY A 456 -14.62 -1.21 -35.38
CA GLY A 456 -15.63 -1.44 -34.36
C GLY A 456 -15.18 -0.93 -32.99
N HIS A 457 -15.89 0.01 -32.39
CA HIS A 457 -15.54 0.55 -31.07
C HIS A 457 -15.52 -0.54 -30.00
N LEU A 458 -14.53 -0.51 -29.14
CA LEU A 458 -14.34 -1.38 -27.98
C LEU A 458 -14.46 -0.55 -26.69
N SER A 459 -15.53 -0.73 -25.95
CA SER A 459 -15.71 -0.09 -24.65
C SER A 459 -14.68 -0.58 -23.61
N VAL A 460 -14.18 -1.81 -23.77
CA VAL A 460 -13.09 -2.37 -22.96
C VAL A 460 -12.09 -3.02 -23.91
N PRO A 461 -10.86 -2.49 -24.03
CA PRO A 461 -9.83 -3.12 -24.83
C PRO A 461 -9.40 -4.46 -24.22
N PRO A 462 -8.85 -5.40 -25.02
CA PRO A 462 -8.32 -6.67 -24.54
C PRO A 462 -7.30 -6.45 -23.40
N SER A 463 -7.26 -7.38 -22.43
CA SER A 463 -6.34 -7.34 -21.29
C SER A 463 -4.84 -7.29 -21.65
N ALA A 464 -4.50 -7.64 -22.90
CA ALA A 464 -3.16 -7.52 -23.48
C ALA A 464 -2.74 -6.07 -23.78
N ILE A 465 -3.66 -5.11 -23.71
CA ILE A 465 -3.43 -3.70 -23.98
C ILE A 465 -3.57 -2.93 -22.68
N SER A 466 -2.57 -2.12 -22.30
CA SER A 466 -2.70 -1.15 -21.22
C SER A 466 -3.44 0.09 -21.75
N PRO A 467 -4.73 0.28 -21.39
CA PRO A 467 -5.52 1.38 -21.96
C PRO A 467 -5.03 2.71 -21.41
N LYS A 468 -4.78 3.66 -22.32
CA LYS A 468 -4.53 5.05 -21.97
C LYS A 468 -5.85 5.75 -21.64
N VAL A 469 -5.90 6.53 -20.58
CA VAL A 469 -7.13 7.20 -20.10
C VAL A 469 -7.78 8.11 -21.14
N THR A 470 -6.98 8.68 -22.03
CA THR A 470 -7.43 9.64 -23.08
C THR A 470 -7.71 8.98 -24.43
N SER A 471 -7.45 7.67 -24.59
CA SER A 471 -7.55 6.98 -25.88
C SER A 471 -8.82 6.14 -25.98
N GLN A 472 -9.43 6.16 -27.18
CA GLN A 472 -10.51 5.26 -27.57
C GLN A 472 -9.97 4.15 -28.45
N TYR A 473 -10.47 2.93 -28.26
CA TYR A 473 -9.95 1.74 -28.95
C TYR A 473 -10.99 1.13 -29.88
N PHE A 474 -10.50 0.66 -31.05
CA PHE A 474 -11.36 0.08 -32.11
C PHE A 474 -10.77 -1.23 -32.60
N ALA A 475 -11.58 -2.26 -32.68
CA ALA A 475 -11.23 -3.50 -33.36
C ALA A 475 -11.20 -3.27 -34.88
N VAL A 476 -10.12 -3.66 -35.52
CA VAL A 476 -9.96 -3.60 -36.99
C VAL A 476 -10.36 -4.95 -37.60
N THR A 477 -11.35 -4.95 -38.49
CA THR A 477 -11.81 -6.18 -39.16
C THR A 477 -10.82 -6.63 -40.23
N LYS A 478 -10.28 -7.83 -40.09
CA LYS A 478 -9.27 -8.41 -41.00
C LYS A 478 -9.93 -9.15 -42.17
N SER A 479 -10.63 -8.44 -43.04
CA SER A 479 -11.29 -9.04 -44.20
C SER A 479 -11.44 -8.05 -45.34
N GLY A 480 -11.55 -8.57 -46.56
CA GLY A 480 -11.79 -7.80 -47.77
C GLY A 480 -10.52 -7.24 -48.43
N PRO A 481 -10.67 -6.55 -49.61
CA PRO A 481 -9.56 -6.15 -50.46
C PRO A 481 -8.48 -5.31 -49.79
N CYS A 482 -8.86 -4.47 -48.80
CA CYS A 482 -7.89 -3.67 -48.04
C CYS A 482 -6.98 -4.56 -47.18
N TRP A 483 -7.55 -5.62 -46.58
CA TRP A 483 -6.77 -6.57 -45.80
C TRP A 483 -5.83 -7.38 -46.69
N ASP A 484 -6.33 -7.92 -47.80
CA ASP A 484 -5.53 -8.72 -48.76
C ASP A 484 -4.32 -7.92 -49.27
N HIS A 485 -4.52 -6.63 -49.54
CA HIS A 485 -3.46 -5.74 -49.98
C HIS A 485 -2.44 -5.40 -48.86
N ILE A 486 -2.87 -5.35 -47.59
CA ILE A 486 -1.94 -5.23 -46.44
C ILE A 486 -1.08 -6.49 -46.32
N VAL A 487 -1.69 -7.67 -46.46
CA VAL A 487 -0.97 -8.96 -46.40
C VAL A 487 0.09 -9.05 -47.52
N GLU A 488 -0.24 -8.60 -48.73
CA GLU A 488 0.67 -8.59 -49.87
C GLU A 488 1.83 -7.60 -49.68
N THR A 489 1.52 -6.37 -49.30
CA THR A 489 2.53 -5.28 -49.21
C THR A 489 3.31 -5.28 -47.90
N LYS A 490 2.81 -5.95 -46.85
CA LYS A 490 3.34 -5.90 -45.48
C LYS A 490 3.50 -4.48 -44.91
N GLU A 491 2.65 -3.58 -45.37
CA GLU A 491 2.61 -2.18 -44.97
C GLU A 491 1.18 -1.77 -44.65
N VAL A 492 0.98 -1.00 -43.57
CA VAL A 492 -0.30 -0.42 -43.23
C VAL A 492 -0.26 1.09 -43.39
N GLY A 493 -1.34 1.65 -43.93
CA GLY A 493 -1.58 3.08 -44.05
C GLY A 493 -2.87 3.46 -43.35
N ILE A 494 -2.84 4.54 -42.63
CA ILE A 494 -3.97 5.08 -41.87
C ILE A 494 -4.19 6.53 -42.25
N TYR A 495 -5.40 6.86 -42.69
CA TYR A 495 -5.84 8.22 -42.91
C TYR A 495 -6.69 8.68 -41.70
N VAL A 496 -6.32 9.80 -41.11
CA VAL A 496 -7.06 10.47 -40.03
C VAL A 496 -7.43 11.85 -40.53
N PRO A 497 -8.71 12.17 -40.71
CA PRO A 497 -9.13 13.45 -41.27
C PRO A 497 -8.88 14.63 -40.31
N GLY A 498 -8.83 15.83 -40.87
CA GLY A 498 -8.63 17.06 -40.10
C GLY A 498 -9.78 17.42 -39.14
N ASP A 499 -10.93 16.75 -39.28
CA ASP A 499 -12.08 16.85 -38.39
C ASP A 499 -11.77 16.30 -36.98
N ILE A 500 -10.69 15.50 -36.85
CA ILE A 500 -10.18 15.02 -35.56
C ILE A 500 -8.90 15.81 -35.23
N PRO A 501 -9.01 16.88 -34.42
CA PRO A 501 -7.89 17.77 -34.14
C PRO A 501 -6.85 17.08 -33.25
N ASN A 502 -5.56 17.32 -33.53
CA ASN A 502 -4.43 16.85 -32.74
C ASN A 502 -4.52 15.33 -32.40
N ALA A 503 -4.91 14.53 -33.38
CA ALA A 503 -5.05 13.10 -33.20
C ALA A 503 -3.70 12.42 -32.97
N GLU A 504 -3.56 11.74 -31.84
CA GLU A 504 -2.48 10.77 -31.61
C GLU A 504 -3.02 9.36 -31.90
N VAL A 505 -2.29 8.59 -32.70
CA VAL A 505 -2.74 7.28 -33.16
C VAL A 505 -1.73 6.19 -32.83
N GLU A 506 -2.26 5.03 -32.49
CA GLU A 506 -1.47 3.81 -32.28
C GLU A 506 -2.16 2.61 -32.92
N LEU A 507 -1.36 1.66 -33.42
CA LEU A 507 -1.87 0.40 -33.92
C LEU A 507 -1.24 -0.76 -33.18
N LEU A 508 -2.09 -1.51 -32.50
CA LEU A 508 -1.72 -2.60 -31.61
C LEU A 508 -2.22 -3.92 -32.19
N VAL A 509 -1.40 -4.93 -32.17
CA VAL A 509 -1.76 -6.28 -32.64
C VAL A 509 -1.65 -7.25 -31.48
N VAL A 510 -2.79 -7.75 -31.04
CA VAL A 510 -2.88 -8.77 -30.01
C VAL A 510 -2.83 -10.14 -30.68
N LEU A 511 -1.82 -10.92 -30.34
CA LEU A 511 -1.67 -12.29 -30.82
C LEU A 511 -2.63 -13.19 -30.02
N ASP A 512 -3.47 -13.96 -30.73
CA ASP A 512 -4.24 -15.02 -30.11
C ASP A 512 -3.29 -16.20 -29.80
N THR A 513 -3.22 -16.55 -28.50
CA THR A 513 -2.42 -17.67 -27.99
C THR A 513 -3.08 -19.01 -28.31
#